data_9078263c128ff62fae8ae38dea874136
#
_entry.id   9078263c128ff62fae8ae38dea874136
#
_cell.length_a   1.000
_cell.length_b   1.000
_cell.length_c   1.000
_cell.angle_alpha   90.00
_cell.angle_beta   90.00
_cell.angle_gamma   90.00
#
_symmetry.space_group_name_H-M   'P 1'
#
loop_
_entity.id
_entity.type
_entity.pdbx_description
1 polymer ?
#
loop_
_entity_poly.entity_id
_entity_poly.type
_entity_poly.pdbx_seq_one_letter_code
_entity_poly.pdbx_strand_id
1 'polypeptide(L)'
;METIIRDFELKYKDAALAVEEATGISHLFILAQAALESGWGQHAPRNMFFGVKASRNSSEADRQLLLTTEILSSPPAVGQFPAVISVRLRADGRYECIVKDWFRAYPSPEACFADHAQFFFKHKRYAKALAVRADPYKFAIAVAQAGYATDPAYAQKLCRLISRFANLPICR
;
A
#
# COMPACT_ATOMS: atom_id res chain seq x y z
N MET A 1 4.07 5.81 -20.97
CA MET A 1 3.56 4.80 -20.01
C MET A 1 4.57 3.67 -19.78
N GLU A 2 5.22 3.12 -20.80
CA GLU A 2 6.28 2.10 -20.65
C GLU A 2 7.48 2.61 -19.84
N THR A 3 7.89 3.85 -20.05
CA THR A 3 9.00 4.48 -19.31
C THR A 3 8.76 4.49 -17.80
N ILE A 4 7.57 4.89 -17.35
CA ILE A 4 7.27 4.95 -15.90
C ILE A 4 7.29 3.56 -15.24
N ILE A 5 6.84 2.52 -15.97
CA ILE A 5 6.85 1.14 -15.48
C ILE A 5 8.29 0.66 -15.33
N ARG A 6 9.11 0.90 -16.35
CA ARG A 6 10.52 0.53 -16.37
C ARG A 6 11.32 1.25 -15.29
N ASP A 7 11.12 2.56 -15.15
CA ASP A 7 11.81 3.36 -14.14
C ASP A 7 11.43 2.90 -12.72
N PHE A 8 10.15 2.59 -12.51
CA PHE A 8 9.67 2.06 -11.25
C PHE A 8 10.27 0.67 -10.95
N GLU A 9 10.27 -0.24 -11.94
CA GLU A 9 10.89 -1.55 -11.77
C GLU A 9 12.37 -1.42 -11.46
N LEU A 10 13.15 -0.69 -12.27
CA LEU A 10 14.59 -0.50 -12.05
C LEU A 10 14.91 0.03 -10.65
N LYS A 11 14.06 0.91 -10.13
CA LYS A 11 14.28 1.54 -8.82
C LYS A 11 13.94 0.63 -7.64
N TYR A 12 12.94 -0.26 -7.78
CA TYR A 12 12.37 -0.96 -6.63
C TYR A 12 12.41 -2.48 -6.72
N LYS A 13 12.90 -3.03 -7.85
CA LYS A 13 12.94 -4.49 -8.08
C LYS A 13 13.75 -5.24 -7.03
N ASP A 14 14.94 -4.75 -6.73
CA ASP A 14 15.84 -5.43 -5.77
C ASP A 14 15.22 -5.47 -4.37
N ALA A 15 14.56 -4.38 -3.95
CA ALA A 15 13.83 -4.34 -2.69
C ALA A 15 12.65 -5.34 -2.68
N ALA A 16 11.93 -5.48 -3.79
CA ALA A 16 10.83 -6.44 -3.89
C ALA A 16 11.32 -7.89 -3.95
N LEU A 17 12.45 -8.17 -4.63
CA LEU A 17 13.08 -9.49 -4.67
C LEU A 17 13.58 -9.94 -3.30
N ALA A 18 14.19 -9.05 -2.53
CA ALA A 18 14.63 -9.35 -1.16
C ALA A 18 13.45 -9.76 -0.26
N VAL A 19 12.28 -9.11 -0.43
CA VAL A 19 11.07 -9.47 0.32
C VAL A 19 10.45 -10.77 -0.19
N GLU A 20 10.49 -11.06 -1.50
CA GLU A 20 10.07 -12.36 -2.04
C GLU A 20 10.91 -13.48 -1.49
N GLU A 21 12.24 -13.33 -1.45
CA GLU A 21 13.16 -14.32 -0.88
C GLU A 21 12.82 -14.61 0.60
N ALA A 22 12.55 -13.56 1.38
CA ALA A 22 12.25 -13.69 2.80
C ALA A 22 10.84 -14.26 3.11
N THR A 23 9.85 -14.04 2.24
CA THR A 23 8.44 -14.28 2.54
C THR A 23 7.74 -15.24 1.59
N GLY A 24 8.30 -15.46 0.41
CA GLY A 24 7.68 -16.20 -0.69
C GLY A 24 6.52 -15.45 -1.39
N ILE A 25 6.27 -14.18 -1.04
CA ILE A 25 5.30 -13.34 -1.77
C ILE A 25 5.98 -12.83 -3.02
N SER A 26 5.40 -13.10 -4.20
CA SER A 26 6.00 -12.72 -5.49
C SER A 26 6.34 -11.23 -5.57
N HIS A 27 7.58 -10.91 -5.99
CA HIS A 27 8.03 -9.54 -6.23
C HIS A 27 7.16 -8.80 -7.26
N LEU A 28 6.61 -9.51 -8.24
CA LEU A 28 5.70 -8.91 -9.22
C LEU A 28 4.41 -8.39 -8.56
N PHE A 29 3.88 -9.11 -7.58
CA PHE A 29 2.74 -8.64 -6.80
C PHE A 29 3.13 -7.43 -5.95
N ILE A 30 4.28 -7.47 -5.27
CA ILE A 30 4.77 -6.38 -4.42
C ILE A 30 4.94 -5.10 -5.24
N LEU A 31 5.59 -5.18 -6.40
CA LEU A 31 5.77 -4.05 -7.31
C LEU A 31 4.43 -3.51 -7.83
N ALA A 32 3.52 -4.40 -8.25
CA ALA A 32 2.22 -3.99 -8.76
C ALA A 32 1.38 -3.26 -7.71
N GLN A 33 1.37 -3.78 -6.48
CA GLN A 33 0.64 -3.15 -5.40
C GLN A 33 1.30 -1.84 -4.97
N ALA A 34 2.63 -1.80 -4.83
CA ALA A 34 3.35 -0.57 -4.51
C ALA A 34 3.13 0.53 -5.57
N ALA A 35 3.16 0.18 -6.86
CA ALA A 35 2.87 1.12 -7.94
C ALA A 35 1.43 1.66 -7.87
N LEU A 36 0.46 0.78 -7.63
CA LEU A 36 -0.96 1.13 -7.55
C LEU A 36 -1.26 2.07 -6.38
N GLU A 37 -0.79 1.70 -5.17
CA GLU A 37 -1.10 2.42 -3.93
C GLU A 37 -0.38 3.76 -3.83
N SER A 38 0.83 3.87 -4.39
CA SER A 38 1.65 5.09 -4.29
C SER A 38 1.62 5.98 -5.52
N GLY A 39 0.80 5.64 -6.54
CA GLY A 39 0.85 6.36 -7.81
C GLY A 39 2.25 6.34 -8.44
N TRP A 40 2.83 5.16 -8.57
CA TRP A 40 4.19 4.98 -9.10
C TRP A 40 5.28 5.63 -8.25
N GLY A 41 5.11 5.63 -6.94
CA GLY A 41 6.05 6.22 -5.98
C GLY A 41 5.94 7.73 -5.83
N GLN A 42 5.08 8.41 -6.59
CA GLN A 42 4.89 9.87 -6.50
C GLN A 42 4.29 10.29 -5.14
N HIS A 43 3.52 9.40 -4.53
CA HIS A 43 2.86 9.62 -3.25
C HIS A 43 3.41 8.68 -2.15
N ALA A 44 4.73 8.46 -2.14
CA ALA A 44 5.41 7.64 -1.14
C ALA A 44 6.42 8.45 -0.30
N PRO A 45 5.97 9.49 0.45
CA PRO A 45 6.89 10.28 1.27
C PRO A 45 7.57 9.38 2.30
N ARG A 46 8.88 9.55 2.46
CA ARG A 46 9.73 8.74 3.36
C ARG A 46 9.47 7.23 3.19
N ASN A 47 9.43 6.76 1.93
CA ASN A 47 9.23 5.36 1.53
C ASN A 47 7.93 4.70 2.02
N MET A 48 6.88 5.48 2.30
CA MET A 48 5.57 4.95 2.73
C MET A 48 4.67 4.69 1.51
N PHE A 49 4.76 3.49 0.90
CA PHE A 49 4.02 3.15 -0.33
C PHE A 49 2.55 2.77 -0.08
N PHE A 50 2.19 2.29 1.11
CA PHE A 50 0.90 1.64 1.36
C PHE A 50 -0.02 2.39 2.34
N GLY A 51 0.25 3.65 2.62
CA GLY A 51 -0.62 4.47 3.46
C GLY A 51 -0.79 3.97 4.90
N VAL A 52 0.25 3.34 5.48
CA VAL A 52 0.15 2.69 6.80
C VAL A 52 0.16 3.73 7.90
N LYS A 53 -0.89 3.72 8.73
CA LYS A 53 -0.97 4.58 9.92
C LYS A 53 0.07 4.19 10.96
N ALA A 54 0.70 5.19 11.57
CA ALA A 54 1.63 4.99 12.68
C ALA A 54 0.91 5.03 14.03
N SER A 55 1.43 4.27 15.00
CA SER A 55 1.02 4.43 16.40
C SER A 55 1.45 5.80 16.92
N ARG A 56 0.67 6.36 17.86
CA ARG A 56 1.04 7.59 18.58
C ARG A 56 2.37 7.42 19.36
N ASN A 57 2.69 6.17 19.73
CA ASN A 57 3.89 5.81 20.48
C ASN A 57 5.10 5.46 19.57
N SER A 58 4.94 5.52 18.24
CA SER A 58 6.07 5.34 17.32
C SER A 58 7.10 6.44 17.50
N SER A 59 8.38 6.12 17.31
CA SER A 59 9.46 7.11 17.35
C SER A 59 9.26 8.18 16.26
N GLU A 60 9.85 9.35 16.41
CA GLU A 60 9.81 10.40 15.39
C GLU A 60 10.51 9.98 14.10
N ALA A 61 11.51 9.09 14.20
CA ALA A 61 12.19 8.52 13.03
C ALA A 61 11.25 7.62 12.21
N ASP A 62 10.33 6.89 12.87
CA ASP A 62 9.46 5.88 12.27
C ASP A 62 8.08 6.43 11.88
N ARG A 63 7.83 7.71 12.06
CA ARG A 63 6.55 8.34 11.69
C ARG A 63 6.71 9.68 11.00
N GLN A 64 5.65 10.08 10.32
CA GLN A 64 5.54 11.37 9.65
C GLN A 64 4.10 11.88 9.74
N LEU A 65 3.94 13.19 9.84
CA LEU A 65 2.63 13.83 9.92
C LEU A 65 2.21 14.28 8.52
N LEU A 66 1.14 13.69 7.98
CA LEU A 66 0.67 13.98 6.63
C LEU A 66 -0.76 14.50 6.62
N LEU A 67 -1.06 15.36 5.65
CA LEU A 67 -2.42 15.77 5.32
C LEU A 67 -3.12 14.60 4.61
N THR A 68 -4.33 14.25 5.05
CA THR A 68 -5.14 13.19 4.45
C THR A 68 -6.62 13.55 4.51
N THR A 69 -7.41 12.88 3.68
CA THR A 69 -8.86 12.96 3.72
C THR A 69 -9.43 11.66 4.30
N GLU A 70 -10.21 11.78 5.35
CA GLU A 70 -10.90 10.66 6.00
C GLU A 70 -12.41 10.80 5.80
N ILE A 71 -13.09 9.67 5.57
CA ILE A 71 -14.56 9.63 5.50
C ILE A 71 -15.08 8.92 6.73
N LEU A 72 -15.77 9.68 7.58
CA LEU A 72 -16.26 9.22 8.88
C LEU A 72 -17.78 9.15 8.89
N SER A 73 -18.34 8.25 9.71
CA SER A 73 -19.79 8.14 9.95
C SER A 73 -20.34 9.24 10.87
N SER A 74 -19.45 9.87 11.66
CA SER A 74 -19.76 10.99 12.56
C SER A 74 -18.65 12.03 12.49
N PRO A 75 -18.86 13.28 12.96
CA PRO A 75 -17.79 14.26 13.08
C PRO A 75 -16.62 13.71 13.92
N PRO A 76 -15.37 14.11 13.63
CA PRO A 76 -14.22 13.63 14.37
C PRO A 76 -14.32 14.05 15.85
N ALA A 77 -14.03 13.11 16.76
CA ALA A 77 -13.97 13.39 18.19
C ALA A 77 -12.77 14.30 18.51
N VAL A 78 -12.87 15.05 19.62
CA VAL A 78 -11.76 15.87 20.11
C VAL A 78 -10.53 14.99 20.37
N GLY A 79 -9.39 15.35 19.78
CA GLY A 79 -8.13 14.61 19.94
C GLY A 79 -8.06 13.31 19.12
N GLN A 80 -9.03 13.02 18.26
CA GLN A 80 -8.97 11.86 17.36
C GLN A 80 -7.81 11.95 16.38
N PHE A 81 -7.56 13.14 15.85
CA PHE A 81 -6.44 13.44 14.94
C PHE A 81 -5.52 14.50 15.54
N PRO A 82 -4.23 14.52 15.17
CA PRO A 82 -3.32 15.60 15.56
C PRO A 82 -3.80 17.00 15.17
N ALA A 83 -4.46 17.13 14.00
CA ALA A 83 -5.14 18.36 13.60
C ALA A 83 -6.31 18.05 12.67
N VAL A 84 -7.41 18.78 12.85
CA VAL A 84 -8.56 18.80 11.95
C VAL A 84 -8.56 20.13 11.22
N ILE A 85 -8.46 20.11 9.88
CA ILE A 85 -8.39 21.30 9.03
C ILE A 85 -9.79 21.72 8.58
N SER A 86 -10.60 20.73 8.12
CA SER A 86 -11.98 20.98 7.72
C SER A 86 -12.85 19.74 7.89
N VAL A 87 -14.14 19.97 8.08
CA VAL A 87 -15.17 18.93 8.17
C VAL A 87 -16.33 19.35 7.29
N ARG A 88 -16.73 18.49 6.36
CA ARG A 88 -17.85 18.73 5.45
C ARG A 88 -18.81 17.56 5.49
N LEU A 89 -20.10 17.82 5.71
CA LEU A 89 -21.15 16.82 5.58
C LEU A 89 -21.37 16.53 4.07
N ARG A 90 -21.34 15.26 3.72
CA ARG A 90 -21.59 14.77 2.36
C ARG A 90 -23.07 14.45 2.16
N ALA A 91 -23.51 14.35 0.91
CA ALA A 91 -24.87 13.98 0.56
C ALA A 91 -25.27 12.57 1.03
N ASP A 92 -24.29 11.68 1.25
CA ASP A 92 -24.52 10.33 1.76
C ASP A 92 -24.59 10.24 3.30
N GLY A 93 -24.65 11.39 3.98
CA GLY A 93 -24.73 11.48 5.44
C GLY A 93 -23.44 11.26 6.19
N ARG A 94 -22.32 11.00 5.48
CA ARG A 94 -20.97 10.84 6.08
C ARG A 94 -20.25 12.18 6.09
N TYR A 95 -19.17 12.24 6.86
CA TYR A 95 -18.34 13.43 7.01
C TYR A 95 -17.01 13.24 6.28
N GLU A 96 -16.71 14.16 5.36
CA GLU A 96 -15.40 14.29 4.73
C GLU A 96 -14.57 15.23 5.58
N CYS A 97 -13.48 14.71 6.11
CA CYS A 97 -12.60 15.42 7.03
C CYS A 97 -11.20 15.54 6.43
N ILE A 98 -10.72 16.77 6.23
CA ILE A 98 -9.31 17.02 5.91
C ILE A 98 -8.58 17.14 7.24
N VAL A 99 -7.65 16.23 7.51
CA VAL A 99 -6.95 16.12 8.79
C VAL A 99 -5.44 15.95 8.57
N LYS A 100 -4.65 16.28 9.59
CA LYS A 100 -3.29 15.76 9.71
C LYS A 100 -3.33 14.50 10.55
N ASP A 101 -2.67 13.44 10.08
CA ASP A 101 -2.59 12.19 10.83
C ASP A 101 -1.20 11.56 10.72
N TRP A 102 -0.88 10.68 11.67
CA TRP A 102 0.41 10.01 11.74
C TRP A 102 0.44 8.80 10.82
N PHE A 103 1.41 8.77 9.93
CA PHE A 103 1.72 7.65 9.06
C PHE A 103 3.11 7.11 9.37
N ARG A 104 3.36 5.85 9.06
CA ARG A 104 4.70 5.28 9.17
C ARG A 104 5.68 5.97 8.23
N ALA A 105 6.94 5.97 8.61
CA ALA A 105 8.06 6.35 7.78
C ALA A 105 9.07 5.18 7.79
N TYR A 106 9.70 4.95 6.66
CA TYR A 106 10.62 3.83 6.52
C TYR A 106 12.00 4.31 6.05
N PRO A 107 13.09 3.68 6.54
CA PRO A 107 14.44 4.04 6.12
C PRO A 107 14.72 3.67 4.66
N SER A 108 14.01 2.68 4.12
CA SER A 108 14.16 2.22 2.74
C SER A 108 12.85 1.67 2.17
N PRO A 109 12.73 1.56 0.83
CA PRO A 109 11.62 0.85 0.18
C PRO A 109 11.49 -0.61 0.65
N GLU A 110 12.60 -1.30 0.81
CA GLU A 110 12.64 -2.69 1.30
C GLU A 110 12.00 -2.81 2.68
N ALA A 111 12.32 -1.92 3.62
CA ALA A 111 11.73 -1.92 4.96
C ALA A 111 10.20 -1.73 4.89
N CYS A 112 9.70 -0.88 4.00
CA CYS A 112 8.27 -0.70 3.77
C CYS A 112 7.63 -1.95 3.19
N PHE A 113 8.25 -2.54 2.18
CA PHE A 113 7.73 -3.74 1.52
C PHE A 113 7.73 -4.95 2.46
N ALA A 114 8.76 -5.11 3.29
CA ALA A 114 8.84 -6.16 4.30
C ALA A 114 7.75 -6.00 5.38
N ASP A 115 7.55 -4.80 5.91
CA ASP A 115 6.47 -4.53 6.88
C ASP A 115 5.09 -4.78 6.27
N HIS A 116 4.89 -4.39 5.01
CA HIS A 116 3.64 -4.65 4.30
C HIS A 116 3.42 -6.16 4.04
N ALA A 117 4.47 -6.91 3.69
CA ALA A 117 4.38 -8.36 3.59
C ALA A 117 3.96 -8.98 4.93
N GLN A 118 4.53 -8.54 6.05
CA GLN A 118 4.15 -9.00 7.39
C GLN A 118 2.70 -8.69 7.74
N PHE A 119 2.09 -7.65 7.19
CA PHE A 119 0.67 -7.38 7.34
C PHE A 119 -0.19 -8.57 6.89
N PHE A 120 0.13 -9.22 5.77
CA PHE A 120 -0.61 -10.40 5.31
C PHE A 120 -0.48 -11.59 6.27
N PHE A 121 0.70 -11.81 6.85
CA PHE A 121 0.93 -12.90 7.82
C PHE A 121 0.23 -12.64 9.16
N LYS A 122 0.15 -11.39 9.61
CA LYS A 122 -0.49 -11.01 10.88
C LYS A 122 -2.02 -11.11 10.85
N HIS A 123 -2.66 -11.03 9.68
CA HIS A 123 -4.12 -10.97 9.57
C HIS A 123 -4.68 -12.29 9.02
N LYS A 124 -5.37 -13.05 9.89
CA LYS A 124 -5.95 -14.38 9.58
C LYS A 124 -6.80 -14.42 8.30
N ARG A 125 -7.47 -13.31 7.93
CA ARG A 125 -8.28 -13.23 6.71
C ARG A 125 -7.49 -13.51 5.43
N TYR A 126 -6.17 -13.30 5.43
CA TYR A 126 -5.29 -13.55 4.29
C TYR A 126 -4.66 -14.95 4.26
N ALA A 127 -5.02 -15.87 5.19
CA ALA A 127 -4.42 -17.19 5.26
C ALA A 127 -4.57 -17.98 3.94
N LYS A 128 -5.76 -17.90 3.29
CA LYS A 128 -5.99 -18.52 1.99
C LYS A 128 -5.16 -17.87 0.87
N ALA A 129 -4.98 -16.57 0.91
CA ALA A 129 -4.13 -15.87 -0.04
C ALA A 129 -2.66 -16.29 0.12
N LEU A 130 -2.16 -16.37 1.34
CA LEU A 130 -0.78 -16.78 1.62
C LEU A 130 -0.46 -18.19 1.11
N ALA A 131 -1.44 -19.08 0.99
CA ALA A 131 -1.26 -20.43 0.42
C ALA A 131 -0.87 -20.39 -1.07
N VAL A 132 -1.18 -19.31 -1.78
CA VAL A 132 -0.89 -19.12 -3.22
C VAL A 132 0.04 -17.95 -3.49
N ARG A 133 0.78 -17.48 -2.49
CA ARG A 133 1.56 -16.24 -2.52
C ARG A 133 2.69 -16.18 -3.56
N ALA A 134 3.19 -17.35 -4.00
CA ALA A 134 4.22 -17.43 -5.03
C ALA A 134 3.67 -17.14 -6.45
N ASP A 135 2.37 -17.33 -6.67
CA ASP A 135 1.71 -16.97 -7.92
C ASP A 135 1.11 -15.56 -7.78
N PRO A 136 1.69 -14.54 -8.46
CA PRO A 136 1.29 -13.14 -8.27
C PRO A 136 -0.17 -12.88 -8.64
N TYR A 137 -0.71 -13.59 -9.65
CA TYR A 137 -2.09 -13.41 -10.08
C TYR A 137 -3.08 -14.02 -9.10
N LYS A 138 -2.83 -15.26 -8.67
CA LYS A 138 -3.67 -15.93 -7.67
C LYS A 138 -3.64 -15.18 -6.35
N PHE A 139 -2.47 -14.68 -5.95
CA PHE A 139 -2.34 -13.90 -4.72
C PHE A 139 -3.11 -12.58 -4.81
N ALA A 140 -3.01 -11.83 -5.92
CA ALA A 140 -3.75 -10.60 -6.14
C ALA A 140 -5.27 -10.80 -6.05
N ILE A 141 -5.80 -11.87 -6.68
CA ILE A 141 -7.21 -12.22 -6.63
C ILE A 141 -7.62 -12.58 -5.19
N ALA A 142 -6.85 -13.43 -4.52
CA ALA A 142 -7.18 -13.87 -3.16
C ALA A 142 -7.10 -12.73 -2.12
N VAL A 143 -6.15 -11.80 -2.26
CA VAL A 143 -6.04 -10.59 -1.43
C VAL A 143 -7.25 -9.67 -1.61
N ALA A 144 -7.70 -9.47 -2.86
CA ALA A 144 -8.91 -8.69 -3.14
C ALA A 144 -10.16 -9.36 -2.55
N GLN A 145 -10.32 -10.68 -2.73
CA GLN A 145 -11.42 -11.45 -2.16
C GLN A 145 -11.43 -11.44 -0.62
N ALA A 146 -10.27 -11.34 0.00
CA ALA A 146 -10.15 -11.17 1.44
C ALA A 146 -10.50 -9.75 1.94
N GLY A 147 -10.92 -8.85 1.04
CA GLY A 147 -11.36 -7.50 1.39
C GLY A 147 -10.23 -6.53 1.69
N TYR A 148 -9.13 -6.60 0.94
CA TYR A 148 -8.04 -5.62 1.07
C TYR A 148 -8.48 -4.22 0.68
N ALA A 149 -9.27 -4.10 -0.39
CA ALA A 149 -9.81 -2.85 -0.89
C ALA A 149 -11.33 -2.97 -1.15
N THR A 150 -12.02 -1.84 -1.13
CA THR A 150 -13.45 -1.76 -1.44
C THR A 150 -13.74 -1.63 -2.95
N ASP A 151 -12.71 -1.37 -3.75
CA ASP A 151 -12.82 -1.26 -5.21
C ASP A 151 -13.07 -2.65 -5.84
N PRO A 152 -14.20 -2.88 -6.51
CA PRO A 152 -14.50 -4.16 -7.15
C PRO A 152 -13.53 -4.52 -8.29
N ALA A 153 -12.84 -3.52 -8.88
CA ALA A 153 -11.87 -3.71 -9.94
C ALA A 153 -10.42 -3.90 -9.39
N TYR A 154 -10.22 -3.97 -8.07
CA TYR A 154 -8.89 -4.00 -7.46
C TYR A 154 -8.02 -5.14 -7.97
N ALA A 155 -8.54 -6.37 -7.96
CA ALA A 155 -7.83 -7.55 -8.49
C ALA A 155 -7.44 -7.37 -9.96
N GLN A 156 -8.36 -6.85 -10.79
CA GLN A 156 -8.11 -6.63 -12.21
C GLN A 156 -7.01 -5.58 -12.44
N LYS A 157 -6.99 -4.50 -11.65
CA LYS A 157 -5.94 -3.47 -11.72
C LYS A 157 -4.58 -4.07 -11.37
N LEU A 158 -4.48 -4.86 -10.29
CA LEU A 158 -3.25 -5.54 -9.91
C LEU A 158 -2.78 -6.53 -11.00
N CYS A 159 -3.67 -7.39 -11.51
CA CYS A 159 -3.31 -8.35 -12.56
C CYS A 159 -2.78 -7.67 -13.83
N ARG A 160 -3.35 -6.52 -14.21
CA ARG A 160 -2.83 -5.72 -15.35
C ARG A 160 -1.42 -5.20 -15.10
N LEU A 161 -1.13 -4.72 -13.89
CA LEU A 161 0.21 -4.24 -13.53
C LEU A 161 1.21 -5.39 -13.45
N ILE A 162 0.84 -6.52 -12.84
CA ILE A 162 1.64 -7.74 -12.79
C ILE A 162 2.04 -8.17 -14.21
N SER A 163 1.07 -8.23 -15.14
CA SER A 163 1.34 -8.57 -16.54
C SER A 163 2.33 -7.61 -17.21
N ARG A 164 2.26 -6.34 -16.90
CA ARG A 164 3.18 -5.34 -17.44
C ARG A 164 4.60 -5.53 -16.91
N PHE A 165 4.78 -5.75 -15.61
CA PHE A 165 6.09 -6.02 -15.02
C PHE A 165 6.68 -7.36 -15.53
N ALA A 166 5.84 -8.40 -15.64
CA ALA A 166 6.29 -9.71 -16.14
C ALA A 166 6.77 -9.69 -17.61
N ASN A 167 6.30 -8.75 -18.44
CA ASN A 167 6.61 -8.63 -19.85
C ASN A 167 7.68 -7.56 -20.18
N LEU A 168 8.28 -6.91 -19.15
CA LEU A 168 9.38 -5.98 -19.43
C LEU A 168 10.59 -6.76 -19.93
N PRO A 169 11.30 -6.26 -20.98
CA PRO A 169 12.51 -6.90 -21.45
C PRO A 169 13.58 -6.89 -20.35
N ILE A 170 14.17 -8.05 -20.10
CA ILE A 170 15.31 -8.18 -19.17
C ILE A 170 16.45 -7.35 -19.76
N CYS A 171 16.79 -6.23 -19.12
CA CYS A 171 18.03 -5.51 -19.44
C CYS A 171 19.19 -6.42 -19.04
N ARG A 172 19.86 -7.02 -20.04
CA ARG A 172 21.16 -7.67 -19.86
C ARG A 172 22.27 -6.65 -19.78
#